data_6c3a667706cc984c0bc6c3701345243d
#
_entry.id   6c3a667706cc984c0bc6c3701345243d
#
_cell.length_a   1.000
_cell.length_b   1.000
_cell.length_c   1.000
_cell.angle_alpha   90.00
_cell.angle_beta   90.00
_cell.angle_gamma   90.00
#
_symmetry.space_group_name_H-M   'P 1'
#
loop_
_entity.id
_entity.type
_entity.pdbx_description
1 polymer ?
#
loop_
_entity_poly.entity_id
_entity_poly.type
_entity_poly.pdbx_seq_one_letter_code
_entity_poly.pdbx_strand_id
1 'polypeptide(L)'
;MQSRTASERRISISPSLAMSFGEEQRELMQRRCKLLYLLGFLIAGTVHVFYVGVVGRETIVATPFTPWQVTVYDLHVASFAVATLLVFARTWGMGTLLTVDLVLFAFNILLTHFFAVVYDLNRVPIFGVSMLLFLHASFVPVRVSAQAGLAAVGAFGFAITAALGYALIPELQQHWLRMGGGAAFRESLLEGTFQLGMLALVSVVITKALYHMRLSLHQAQRLGNYLIKGELGGGGMGQVYIAEHALMSRPTALKVLKAPPGEADAWLARFEREVRLSAGLSHPNTITVYDFGRSGRDTFYYAMEYLEGLNLEELVTRFGPVAPERAVFILTQVCGSLTDAHERGIMHRDIKPSNIHLTCRGGLYDYVKVLDFGLAKPINPDHTPKVTKTGMFLGTPQYVAPEIASGSSGVDGRADLYGLGGVAYWMLVGRPAFEAATSAALIQEQLNTYPRRPAELSELAIPPALDHIIMRCLEKRPDDRFATAAELEAALRAVELDEPWTWERARAWWVVNLPGLVQREVRRSTARA
;
A
#
# COMPACT_ATOMS: atom_id res chain seq x y z
N MET A 1 -26.26 -39.47 2.28
CA MET A 1 -25.35 -40.13 1.33
C MET A 1 -25.18 -39.23 0.12
N GLN A 2 -23.94 -39.03 -0.29
CA GLN A 2 -23.37 -38.25 -1.38
C GLN A 2 -22.93 -36.83 -1.00
N SER A 3 -21.66 -36.78 -0.58
CA SER A 3 -20.78 -35.62 -0.57
C SER A 3 -20.54 -35.11 -1.99
N ARG A 4 -20.82 -33.85 -2.26
CA ARG A 4 -20.30 -33.15 -3.44
C ARG A 4 -19.05 -32.37 -3.03
N THR A 5 -17.93 -32.90 -3.45
CA THR A 5 -16.62 -32.24 -3.44
C THR A 5 -16.69 -30.91 -4.18
N ALA A 6 -16.33 -29.85 -3.50
CA ALA A 6 -16.15 -28.54 -4.12
C ALA A 6 -14.95 -28.61 -5.08
N SER A 7 -15.23 -28.57 -6.37
CA SER A 7 -14.21 -28.47 -7.41
C SER A 7 -13.49 -27.13 -7.26
N GLU A 8 -12.20 -27.16 -7.05
CA GLU A 8 -11.30 -26.03 -7.18
C GLU A 8 -11.46 -25.39 -8.58
N ARG A 9 -12.21 -24.31 -8.66
CA ARG A 9 -12.18 -23.47 -9.85
C ARG A 9 -10.83 -22.75 -9.88
N ARG A 10 -9.92 -23.23 -10.70
CA ARG A 10 -8.74 -22.45 -11.10
C ARG A 10 -9.25 -21.20 -11.82
N ILE A 11 -9.24 -20.07 -11.11
CA ILE A 11 -9.55 -18.78 -11.72
C ILE A 11 -8.35 -18.41 -12.58
N SER A 12 -8.54 -18.37 -13.89
CA SER A 12 -7.52 -17.90 -14.81
C SER A 12 -7.36 -16.39 -14.64
N ILE A 13 -6.19 -15.96 -14.21
CA ILE A 13 -5.80 -14.56 -14.08
C ILE A 13 -5.75 -13.96 -15.50
N SER A 14 -6.37 -12.79 -15.72
CA SER A 14 -6.29 -12.13 -17.02
C SER A 14 -4.84 -11.78 -17.36
N PRO A 15 -4.40 -11.94 -18.62
CA PRO A 15 -3.01 -11.73 -19.01
C PRO A 15 -2.46 -10.33 -18.71
N SER A 16 -3.30 -9.29 -18.75
CA SER A 16 -2.92 -7.90 -18.49
C SER A 16 -2.57 -7.62 -17.02
N LEU A 17 -3.15 -8.34 -16.09
CA LEU A 17 -2.95 -8.20 -14.64
C LEU A 17 -1.68 -8.90 -14.15
N ALA A 18 -1.40 -10.06 -14.73
CA ALA A 18 -0.14 -10.75 -14.51
C ALA A 18 1.05 -9.95 -15.06
N MET A 19 0.83 -9.13 -16.11
CA MET A 19 1.85 -8.32 -16.75
C MET A 19 2.34 -7.16 -15.89
N SER A 20 1.47 -6.36 -15.24
CA SER A 20 1.90 -5.18 -14.48
C SER A 20 2.67 -5.55 -13.20
N PHE A 21 2.21 -6.55 -12.46
CA PHE A 21 2.92 -7.06 -11.27
C PHE A 21 4.22 -7.80 -11.65
N GLY A 22 4.20 -8.52 -12.77
CA GLY A 22 5.38 -9.17 -13.34
C GLY A 22 6.42 -8.17 -13.84
N GLU A 23 6.02 -7.01 -14.35
CA GLU A 23 6.92 -5.96 -14.84
C GLU A 23 7.69 -5.28 -13.70
N GLU A 24 7.02 -4.90 -12.62
CA GLU A 24 7.67 -4.30 -11.46
C GLU A 24 8.65 -5.26 -10.78
N GLN A 25 8.28 -6.52 -10.61
CA GLN A 25 9.19 -7.56 -10.10
C GLN A 25 10.37 -7.82 -11.04
N ARG A 26 10.13 -7.82 -12.34
CA ARG A 26 11.17 -7.97 -13.36
C ARG A 26 12.18 -6.82 -13.29
N GLU A 27 11.71 -5.57 -13.25
CA GLU A 27 12.59 -4.40 -13.14
C GLU A 27 13.42 -4.42 -11.87
N LEU A 28 12.80 -4.76 -10.74
CA LEU A 28 13.50 -4.86 -9.46
C LEU A 28 14.57 -5.95 -9.50
N MET A 29 14.25 -7.11 -10.06
CA MET A 29 15.22 -8.20 -10.22
C MET A 29 16.35 -7.81 -11.17
N GLN A 30 16.04 -7.19 -12.30
CA GLN A 30 17.07 -6.73 -13.24
C GLN A 30 17.99 -5.68 -12.61
N ARG A 31 17.48 -4.74 -11.83
CA ARG A 31 18.29 -3.76 -11.07
C ARG A 31 19.23 -4.46 -10.09
N ARG A 32 18.76 -5.50 -9.40
CA ARG A 32 19.57 -6.28 -8.45
C ARG A 32 20.65 -7.10 -9.12
N CYS A 33 20.34 -7.77 -10.24
CA CYS A 33 21.34 -8.46 -11.06
C CYS A 33 22.39 -7.48 -11.59
N LYS A 34 21.98 -6.32 -12.10
CA LYS A 34 22.92 -5.25 -12.52
C LYS A 34 23.89 -4.88 -11.41
N LEU A 35 23.40 -4.64 -10.21
CA LEU A 35 24.22 -4.27 -9.06
C LEU A 35 25.17 -5.40 -8.67
N LEU A 36 24.72 -6.67 -8.67
CA LEU A 36 25.52 -7.84 -8.34
C LEU A 36 26.71 -8.00 -9.30
N TYR A 37 26.44 -7.97 -10.62
CA TYR A 37 27.50 -8.15 -11.62
C TYR A 37 28.46 -6.96 -11.68
N LEU A 38 27.97 -5.73 -11.52
CA LEU A 38 28.82 -4.54 -11.42
C LEU A 38 29.75 -4.64 -10.22
N LEU A 39 29.23 -5.04 -9.06
CA LEU A 39 30.01 -5.22 -7.84
C LEU A 39 31.05 -6.35 -8.02
N GLY A 40 30.64 -7.47 -8.63
CA GLY A 40 31.55 -8.58 -8.98
C GLY A 40 32.68 -8.13 -9.91
N PHE A 41 32.38 -7.36 -10.94
CA PHE A 41 33.36 -6.78 -11.85
C PHE A 41 34.35 -5.85 -11.15
N LEU A 42 33.85 -4.94 -10.29
CA LEU A 42 34.69 -4.01 -9.53
C LEU A 42 35.62 -4.75 -8.56
N ILE A 43 35.11 -5.76 -7.87
CA ILE A 43 35.91 -6.57 -6.94
C ILE A 43 36.99 -7.35 -7.72
N ALA A 44 36.59 -8.07 -8.79
CA ALA A 44 37.53 -8.83 -9.60
C ALA A 44 38.60 -7.92 -10.23
N GLY A 45 38.21 -6.74 -10.73
CA GLY A 45 39.13 -5.74 -11.26
C GLY A 45 40.10 -5.18 -10.22
N THR A 46 39.62 -4.89 -9.00
CA THR A 46 40.47 -4.42 -7.90
C THR A 46 41.47 -5.49 -7.48
N VAL A 47 41.04 -6.72 -7.34
CA VAL A 47 41.91 -7.86 -7.04
C VAL A 47 42.95 -8.06 -8.15
N HIS A 48 42.55 -7.91 -9.43
CA HIS A 48 43.47 -7.96 -10.58
C HIS A 48 44.58 -6.89 -10.45
N VAL A 49 44.19 -5.63 -10.30
CA VAL A 49 45.18 -4.52 -10.17
C VAL A 49 46.13 -4.77 -9.02
N PHE A 50 45.63 -5.28 -7.90
CA PHE A 50 46.46 -5.59 -6.75
C PHE A 50 47.43 -6.75 -7.02
N TYR A 51 46.93 -7.89 -7.52
CA TYR A 51 47.78 -9.07 -7.74
C TYR A 51 48.73 -8.91 -8.90
N VAL A 52 48.31 -8.39 -10.05
CA VAL A 52 49.17 -8.24 -11.24
C VAL A 52 50.04 -6.97 -11.15
N GLY A 53 49.45 -5.87 -10.61
CA GLY A 53 50.13 -4.57 -10.54
C GLY A 53 51.11 -4.43 -9.38
N VAL A 54 50.76 -4.95 -8.20
CA VAL A 54 51.55 -4.78 -6.96
C VAL A 54 52.35 -6.04 -6.65
N VAL A 55 51.69 -7.20 -6.53
CA VAL A 55 52.34 -8.46 -6.13
C VAL A 55 53.20 -9.02 -7.25
N GLY A 56 52.83 -8.85 -8.52
CA GLY A 56 53.63 -9.33 -9.67
C GLY A 56 54.89 -8.49 -9.95
N ARG A 57 55.04 -7.29 -9.38
CA ARG A 57 56.24 -6.44 -9.53
C ARG A 57 57.19 -6.49 -8.36
N GLU A 58 56.75 -6.86 -7.18
CA GLU A 58 57.59 -6.95 -6.01
C GLU A 58 57.83 -8.41 -5.61
N THR A 59 59.06 -8.71 -5.26
CA THR A 59 59.68 -9.98 -4.87
C THR A 59 59.02 -10.72 -3.69
N ILE A 60 57.73 -10.59 -3.47
CA ILE A 60 57.00 -11.24 -2.36
C ILE A 60 56.61 -12.71 -2.73
N VAL A 61 56.54 -13.03 -4.01
CA VAL A 61 56.35 -14.40 -4.50
C VAL A 61 57.61 -14.86 -5.20
N ALA A 62 58.12 -16.01 -4.82
CA ALA A 62 59.42 -16.53 -5.30
C ALA A 62 59.49 -16.84 -6.82
N THR A 63 58.37 -16.74 -7.53
CA THR A 63 58.27 -16.89 -8.98
C THR A 63 57.28 -15.87 -9.56
N PRO A 64 57.67 -15.05 -10.60
CA PRO A 64 56.76 -14.14 -11.27
C PRO A 64 55.67 -14.97 -12.03
N PHE A 65 54.47 -14.39 -12.12
CA PHE A 65 53.38 -15.01 -12.89
C PHE A 65 53.78 -15.22 -14.34
N THR A 66 53.50 -16.40 -14.85
CA THR A 66 53.71 -16.70 -16.26
C THR A 66 52.65 -15.96 -17.13
N PRO A 67 52.99 -15.59 -18.38
CA PRO A 67 52.04 -14.85 -19.25
C PRO A 67 50.68 -15.54 -19.39
N TRP A 68 50.62 -16.84 -19.40
CA TRP A 68 49.35 -17.57 -19.51
C TRP A 68 48.50 -17.49 -18.24
N GLN A 69 49.11 -17.40 -17.07
CA GLN A 69 48.39 -17.19 -15.81
C GLN A 69 47.70 -15.81 -15.80
N VAL A 70 48.40 -14.76 -16.24
CA VAL A 70 47.80 -13.43 -16.41
C VAL A 70 46.63 -13.48 -17.38
N THR A 71 46.78 -14.19 -18.51
CA THR A 71 45.69 -14.34 -19.50
C THR A 71 44.45 -15.02 -18.91
N VAL A 72 44.61 -16.05 -18.07
CA VAL A 72 43.46 -16.73 -17.42
C VAL A 72 42.75 -15.77 -16.45
N TYR A 73 43.49 -14.92 -15.74
CA TYR A 73 42.90 -13.93 -14.85
C TYR A 73 42.17 -12.84 -15.60
N ASP A 74 42.75 -12.32 -16.69
CA ASP A 74 42.11 -11.37 -17.58
C ASP A 74 40.78 -11.91 -18.11
N LEU A 75 40.75 -13.19 -18.47
CA LEU A 75 39.56 -13.88 -18.92
C LEU A 75 38.48 -13.92 -17.80
N HIS A 76 38.89 -14.13 -16.55
CA HIS A 76 37.99 -14.12 -15.40
C HIS A 76 37.37 -12.73 -15.15
N VAL A 77 38.19 -11.69 -15.18
CA VAL A 77 37.72 -10.31 -15.07
C VAL A 77 36.78 -9.94 -16.22
N ALA A 78 37.19 -10.33 -17.46
CA ALA A 78 36.40 -10.11 -18.66
C ALA A 78 35.02 -10.81 -18.59
N SER A 79 34.94 -12.00 -17.96
CA SER A 79 33.65 -12.71 -17.80
C SER A 79 32.64 -11.92 -16.97
N PHE A 80 33.07 -11.24 -15.90
CA PHE A 80 32.20 -10.35 -15.13
C PHE A 80 31.81 -9.09 -15.92
N ALA A 81 32.75 -8.55 -16.71
CA ALA A 81 32.45 -7.42 -17.60
C ALA A 81 31.38 -7.78 -18.63
N VAL A 82 31.54 -8.94 -19.30
CA VAL A 82 30.55 -9.45 -20.28
C VAL A 82 29.20 -9.71 -19.61
N ALA A 83 29.17 -10.37 -18.46
CA ALA A 83 27.94 -10.58 -17.69
C ALA A 83 27.24 -9.26 -17.32
N THR A 84 28.01 -8.27 -16.87
CA THR A 84 27.52 -6.93 -16.58
C THR A 84 26.91 -6.30 -17.83
N LEU A 85 27.63 -6.28 -18.94
CA LEU A 85 27.14 -5.72 -20.20
C LEU A 85 25.86 -6.40 -20.70
N LEU A 86 25.79 -7.73 -20.65
CA LEU A 86 24.61 -8.49 -21.07
C LEU A 86 23.37 -8.13 -20.23
N VAL A 87 23.52 -7.99 -18.91
CA VAL A 87 22.41 -7.65 -18.03
C VAL A 87 22.01 -6.16 -18.16
N PHE A 88 22.96 -5.26 -18.51
CA PHE A 88 22.69 -3.84 -18.72
C PHE A 88 22.10 -3.51 -20.09
N ALA A 89 22.54 -4.20 -21.15
CA ALA A 89 22.27 -3.82 -22.54
C ALA A 89 20.81 -4.02 -22.97
N ARG A 90 20.03 -4.86 -22.26
CA ARG A 90 18.66 -5.21 -22.68
C ARG A 90 17.73 -5.39 -21.49
N THR A 91 16.42 -5.13 -21.72
CA THR A 91 15.35 -5.57 -20.81
C THR A 91 15.01 -7.03 -21.07
N TRP A 92 15.15 -7.87 -20.06
CA TRP A 92 14.91 -9.32 -20.16
C TRP A 92 13.54 -9.69 -19.59
N GLY A 93 12.89 -10.69 -20.17
CA GLY A 93 11.75 -11.33 -19.53
C GLY A 93 12.18 -12.05 -18.23
N MET A 94 11.29 -12.19 -17.24
CA MET A 94 11.64 -12.76 -15.92
C MET A 94 12.27 -14.15 -16.01
N GLY A 95 11.71 -15.06 -16.83
CA GLY A 95 12.25 -16.41 -17.00
C GLY A 95 13.64 -16.41 -17.66
N THR A 96 13.82 -15.59 -18.71
CA THR A 96 15.10 -15.45 -19.41
C THR A 96 16.15 -14.82 -18.50
N LEU A 97 15.79 -13.79 -17.72
CA LEU A 97 16.69 -13.15 -16.77
C LEU A 97 17.20 -14.13 -15.71
N LEU A 98 16.29 -14.94 -15.13
CA LEU A 98 16.66 -15.99 -14.17
C LEU A 98 17.59 -17.03 -14.78
N THR A 99 17.32 -17.49 -15.99
CA THR A 99 18.17 -18.48 -16.67
C THR A 99 19.55 -17.90 -16.99
N VAL A 100 19.60 -16.67 -17.53
CA VAL A 100 20.87 -15.98 -17.84
C VAL A 100 21.66 -15.75 -16.55
N ASP A 101 21.03 -15.30 -15.48
CA ASP A 101 21.65 -15.12 -14.17
C ASP A 101 22.26 -16.42 -13.64
N LEU A 102 21.50 -17.51 -13.60
CA LEU A 102 21.97 -18.81 -13.11
C LEU A 102 23.16 -19.35 -13.93
N VAL A 103 23.09 -19.24 -15.26
CA VAL A 103 24.17 -19.72 -16.15
C VAL A 103 25.43 -18.88 -15.99
N LEU A 104 25.31 -17.55 -16.04
CA LEU A 104 26.47 -16.67 -15.90
C LEU A 104 27.10 -16.79 -14.51
N PHE A 105 26.30 -16.95 -13.48
CA PHE A 105 26.79 -17.07 -12.10
C PHE A 105 27.49 -18.41 -11.88
N ALA A 106 26.93 -19.53 -12.37
CA ALA A 106 27.57 -20.84 -12.32
C ALA A 106 28.90 -20.85 -13.10
N PHE A 107 28.94 -20.23 -14.28
CA PHE A 107 30.14 -20.07 -15.06
C PHE A 107 31.23 -19.29 -14.30
N ASN A 108 30.89 -18.18 -13.68
CA ASN A 108 31.85 -17.40 -12.87
C ASN A 108 32.36 -18.19 -11.65
N ILE A 109 31.53 -19.01 -11.00
CA ILE A 109 31.97 -19.92 -9.92
C ILE A 109 33.02 -20.90 -10.46
N LEU A 110 32.75 -21.57 -11.56
CA LEU A 110 33.66 -22.55 -12.15
C LEU A 110 34.99 -21.89 -12.61
N LEU A 111 34.89 -20.70 -13.20
CA LEU A 111 36.10 -19.96 -13.64
C LEU A 111 36.94 -19.49 -12.44
N THR A 112 36.30 -19.12 -11.31
CA THR A 112 36.99 -18.80 -10.05
C THR A 112 37.75 -20.01 -9.51
N HIS A 113 37.16 -21.22 -9.59
CA HIS A 113 37.85 -22.46 -9.20
C HIS A 113 39.01 -22.77 -10.10
N PHE A 114 38.83 -22.69 -11.45
CA PHE A 114 39.91 -22.92 -12.41
C PHE A 114 41.06 -21.94 -12.22
N PHE A 115 40.76 -20.65 -11.98
CA PHE A 115 41.74 -19.63 -11.67
C PHE A 115 42.57 -20.01 -10.43
N ALA A 116 41.91 -20.44 -9.37
CA ALA A 116 42.59 -20.80 -8.13
C ALA A 116 43.51 -22.04 -8.27
N VAL A 117 43.09 -23.00 -9.04
CA VAL A 117 43.92 -24.17 -9.37
C VAL A 117 45.16 -23.77 -10.15
N VAL A 118 44.99 -22.89 -11.15
CA VAL A 118 46.07 -22.39 -12.00
C VAL A 118 47.13 -21.59 -11.22
N TYR A 119 46.70 -20.83 -10.20
CA TYR A 119 47.59 -20.01 -9.39
C TYR A 119 48.09 -20.70 -8.12
N ASP A 120 47.75 -21.96 -7.91
CA ASP A 120 48.05 -22.71 -6.69
C ASP A 120 47.60 -22.02 -5.37
N LEU A 121 46.49 -21.30 -5.47
CA LEU A 121 45.95 -20.51 -4.38
C LEU A 121 44.83 -21.29 -3.68
N ASN A 122 45.19 -22.36 -2.96
CA ASN A 122 44.22 -23.27 -2.33
C ASN A 122 43.18 -22.61 -1.40
N ARG A 123 43.47 -21.43 -0.85
CA ARG A 123 42.56 -20.70 0.06
C ARG A 123 41.74 -19.60 -0.60
N VAL A 124 42.20 -19.05 -1.73
CA VAL A 124 41.53 -17.94 -2.44
C VAL A 124 40.16 -18.31 -3.01
N PRO A 125 39.95 -19.51 -3.62
CA PRO A 125 38.66 -19.88 -4.19
C PRO A 125 37.59 -20.03 -3.13
N ILE A 126 37.95 -20.53 -1.95
CA ILE A 126 37.01 -20.71 -0.83
C ILE A 126 36.40 -19.36 -0.43
N PHE A 127 37.23 -18.33 -0.30
CA PHE A 127 36.75 -16.98 0.01
C PHE A 127 35.96 -16.37 -1.16
N GLY A 128 36.50 -16.44 -2.38
CA GLY A 128 35.85 -15.87 -3.58
C GLY A 128 34.49 -16.48 -3.88
N VAL A 129 34.39 -17.81 -3.92
CA VAL A 129 33.12 -18.51 -4.14
C VAL A 129 32.12 -18.30 -3.01
N SER A 130 32.60 -18.28 -1.78
CA SER A 130 31.76 -18.01 -0.59
C SER A 130 31.16 -16.61 -0.66
N MET A 131 31.95 -15.62 -0.99
CA MET A 131 31.52 -14.24 -1.15
C MET A 131 30.50 -14.11 -2.30
N LEU A 132 30.75 -14.76 -3.45
CA LEU A 132 29.81 -14.79 -4.56
C LEU A 132 28.49 -15.42 -4.17
N LEU A 133 28.49 -16.60 -3.54
CA LEU A 133 27.28 -17.28 -3.09
C LEU A 133 26.50 -16.45 -2.07
N PHE A 134 27.18 -15.79 -1.14
CA PHE A 134 26.56 -14.93 -0.15
C PHE A 134 25.93 -13.69 -0.80
N LEU A 135 26.63 -13.01 -1.71
CA LEU A 135 26.12 -11.87 -2.44
C LEU A 135 24.90 -12.26 -3.28
N HIS A 136 24.98 -13.38 -4.02
CA HIS A 136 23.85 -13.87 -4.80
C HIS A 136 22.64 -14.15 -3.92
N ALA A 137 22.82 -14.87 -2.81
CA ALA A 137 21.74 -15.16 -1.85
C ALA A 137 21.07 -13.90 -1.28
N SER A 138 21.85 -12.83 -1.09
CA SER A 138 21.39 -11.57 -0.50
C SER A 138 20.69 -10.65 -1.51
N PHE A 139 21.21 -10.60 -2.73
CA PHE A 139 20.73 -9.64 -3.75
C PHE A 139 19.71 -10.22 -4.71
N VAL A 140 19.83 -11.49 -5.08
CA VAL A 140 18.95 -12.10 -6.10
C VAL A 140 17.87 -12.96 -5.43
N PRO A 141 16.59 -12.68 -5.66
CA PRO A 141 15.48 -13.41 -5.05
C PRO A 141 15.20 -14.73 -5.79
N VAL A 142 16.12 -15.69 -5.70
CA VAL A 142 15.95 -17.01 -6.29
C VAL A 142 15.21 -17.97 -5.36
N ARG A 143 14.68 -19.07 -5.94
CA ARG A 143 14.13 -20.18 -5.15
C ARG A 143 15.24 -20.88 -4.38
N VAL A 144 14.91 -21.42 -3.20
CA VAL A 144 15.87 -22.14 -2.35
C VAL A 144 16.54 -23.29 -3.13
N SER A 145 15.80 -23.99 -4.01
CA SER A 145 16.33 -25.06 -4.86
C SER A 145 17.37 -24.58 -5.88
N ALA A 146 17.18 -23.38 -6.46
CA ALA A 146 18.15 -22.79 -7.38
C ALA A 146 19.44 -22.39 -6.66
N GLN A 147 19.32 -21.80 -5.46
CA GLN A 147 20.47 -21.47 -4.62
C GLN A 147 21.22 -22.74 -4.17
N ALA A 148 20.51 -23.82 -3.85
CA ALA A 148 21.12 -25.12 -3.53
C ALA A 148 21.87 -25.70 -4.73
N GLY A 149 21.33 -25.53 -5.96
CA GLY A 149 22.04 -25.90 -7.19
C GLY A 149 23.35 -25.13 -7.38
N LEU A 150 23.33 -23.80 -7.23
CA LEU A 150 24.56 -22.99 -7.31
C LEU A 150 25.57 -23.35 -6.21
N ALA A 151 25.10 -23.62 -5.00
CA ALA A 151 25.94 -24.06 -3.90
C ALA A 151 26.60 -25.42 -4.18
N ALA A 152 25.88 -26.35 -4.80
CA ALA A 152 26.43 -27.62 -5.25
C ALA A 152 27.50 -27.44 -6.36
N VAL A 153 27.26 -26.58 -7.34
CA VAL A 153 28.28 -26.21 -8.35
C VAL A 153 29.52 -25.64 -7.67
N GLY A 154 29.38 -24.81 -6.63
CA GLY A 154 30.49 -24.30 -5.86
C GLY A 154 31.30 -25.39 -5.15
N ALA A 155 30.63 -26.30 -4.44
CA ALA A 155 31.31 -27.35 -3.68
C ALA A 155 31.95 -28.45 -4.57
N PHE A 156 31.17 -28.98 -5.51
CA PHE A 156 31.66 -30.06 -6.39
C PHE A 156 32.55 -29.56 -7.54
N GLY A 157 32.29 -28.34 -8.02
CA GLY A 157 33.09 -27.71 -9.06
C GLY A 157 34.54 -27.55 -8.63
N PHE A 158 34.79 -27.17 -7.37
CA PHE A 158 36.15 -27.11 -6.81
C PHE A 158 36.83 -28.48 -6.87
N ALA A 159 36.18 -29.53 -6.36
CA ALA A 159 36.76 -30.87 -6.34
C ALA A 159 37.12 -31.37 -7.75
N ILE A 160 36.21 -31.15 -8.71
CA ILE A 160 36.41 -31.56 -10.12
C ILE A 160 37.54 -30.76 -10.77
N THR A 161 37.55 -29.44 -10.66
CA THR A 161 38.56 -28.57 -11.28
C THR A 161 39.95 -28.80 -10.66
N ALA A 162 40.04 -29.00 -9.35
CA ALA A 162 41.29 -29.32 -8.66
C ALA A 162 41.84 -30.67 -9.09
N ALA A 163 40.98 -31.71 -9.14
CA ALA A 163 41.37 -33.05 -9.61
C ALA A 163 41.84 -33.07 -11.09
N LEU A 164 41.11 -32.36 -11.96
CA LEU A 164 41.52 -32.24 -13.37
C LEU A 164 42.80 -31.43 -13.52
N GLY A 165 42.97 -30.34 -12.78
CA GLY A 165 44.20 -29.55 -12.75
C GLY A 165 45.39 -30.39 -12.33
N TYR A 166 45.26 -31.19 -11.25
CA TYR A 166 46.31 -32.11 -10.81
C TYR A 166 46.63 -33.18 -11.88
N ALA A 167 45.63 -33.69 -12.58
CA ALA A 167 45.80 -34.73 -13.58
C ALA A 167 46.40 -34.23 -14.91
N LEU A 168 46.09 -32.98 -15.31
CA LEU A 168 46.39 -32.48 -16.67
C LEU A 168 47.50 -31.44 -16.72
N ILE A 169 47.87 -30.81 -15.59
CA ILE A 169 48.89 -29.75 -15.54
C ILE A 169 50.17 -30.27 -14.90
N PRO A 170 51.24 -30.51 -15.67
CA PRO A 170 52.48 -31.10 -15.14
C PRO A 170 53.15 -30.25 -14.08
N GLU A 171 53.12 -28.93 -14.20
CA GLU A 171 53.68 -27.98 -13.22
C GLU A 171 52.99 -28.12 -11.87
N LEU A 172 51.70 -28.32 -11.85
CA LEU A 172 50.88 -28.50 -10.64
C LEU A 172 51.21 -29.86 -9.97
N GLN A 173 51.42 -30.94 -10.77
CA GLN A 173 51.88 -32.20 -10.23
C GLN A 173 53.26 -32.08 -9.57
N GLN A 174 54.21 -31.40 -10.20
CA GLN A 174 55.54 -31.16 -9.63
C GLN A 174 55.49 -30.35 -8.36
N HIS A 175 54.59 -29.34 -8.27
CA HIS A 175 54.38 -28.58 -7.09
C HIS A 175 53.93 -29.48 -5.93
N TRP A 176 52.90 -30.28 -6.14
CA TRP A 176 52.36 -31.19 -5.11
C TRP A 176 53.36 -32.27 -4.72
N LEU A 177 54.14 -32.78 -5.65
CA LEU A 177 55.25 -33.71 -5.35
C LEU A 177 56.26 -33.12 -4.34
N ARG A 178 56.58 -31.85 -4.48
CA ARG A 178 57.45 -31.12 -3.54
C ARG A 178 56.82 -30.89 -2.15
N MET A 179 55.48 -30.76 -2.08
CA MET A 179 54.70 -30.50 -0.86
C MET A 179 54.31 -31.78 -0.09
N GLY A 180 54.67 -32.95 -0.53
CA GLY A 180 54.30 -34.24 0.12
C GLY A 180 53.55 -35.21 -0.79
N GLY A 181 53.48 -34.89 -2.07
CA GLY A 181 52.87 -35.75 -3.11
C GLY A 181 51.35 -35.86 -3.06
N GLY A 182 50.86 -36.97 -3.55
CA GLY A 182 49.41 -37.20 -3.67
C GLY A 182 48.66 -37.27 -2.32
N ALA A 183 49.36 -37.47 -1.21
CA ALA A 183 48.72 -37.44 0.13
C ALA A 183 48.36 -36.01 0.54
N ALA A 184 49.28 -35.06 0.42
CA ALA A 184 49.05 -33.65 0.70
C ALA A 184 47.99 -33.06 -0.23
N PHE A 185 47.97 -33.42 -1.52
CA PHE A 185 46.92 -33.03 -2.45
C PHE A 185 45.54 -33.50 -2.00
N ARG A 186 45.40 -34.81 -1.64
CA ARG A 186 44.11 -35.34 -1.17
C ARG A 186 43.61 -34.67 0.07
N GLU A 187 44.49 -34.39 1.02
CA GLU A 187 44.14 -33.69 2.27
C GLU A 187 43.62 -32.27 1.96
N SER A 188 44.32 -31.49 1.16
CA SER A 188 43.91 -30.15 0.73
C SER A 188 42.58 -30.16 -0.05
N LEU A 189 42.41 -31.15 -0.93
CA LEU A 189 41.16 -31.33 -1.68
C LEU A 189 39.97 -31.63 -0.76
N LEU A 190 40.14 -32.50 0.22
CA LEU A 190 39.10 -32.83 1.19
C LEU A 190 38.75 -31.63 2.07
N GLU A 191 39.76 -30.93 2.59
CA GLU A 191 39.58 -29.75 3.41
C GLU A 191 38.83 -28.63 2.64
N GLY A 192 39.28 -28.31 1.42
CA GLY A 192 38.67 -27.28 0.58
C GLY A 192 37.22 -27.63 0.19
N THR A 193 36.97 -28.89 -0.18
CA THR A 193 35.62 -29.35 -0.50
C THR A 193 34.68 -29.29 0.71
N PHE A 194 35.16 -29.68 1.89
CA PHE A 194 34.41 -29.61 3.15
C PHE A 194 34.08 -28.16 3.51
N GLN A 195 35.04 -27.24 3.45
CA GLN A 195 34.84 -25.81 3.75
C GLN A 195 33.81 -25.20 2.80
N LEU A 196 33.93 -25.44 1.48
CA LEU A 196 32.96 -24.97 0.49
C LEU A 196 31.56 -25.58 0.70
N GLY A 197 31.49 -26.86 1.07
CA GLY A 197 30.23 -27.52 1.43
C GLY A 197 29.54 -26.86 2.63
N MET A 198 30.29 -26.52 3.67
CA MET A 198 29.77 -25.81 4.83
C MET A 198 29.27 -24.41 4.47
N LEU A 199 30.02 -23.66 3.68
CA LEU A 199 29.65 -22.31 3.22
C LEU A 199 28.43 -22.35 2.26
N ALA A 200 28.36 -23.38 1.41
CA ALA A 200 27.21 -23.66 0.58
C ALA A 200 25.94 -23.90 1.41
N LEU A 201 26.04 -24.68 2.47
CA LEU A 201 24.95 -24.91 3.41
C LEU A 201 24.50 -23.60 4.07
N VAL A 202 25.43 -22.77 4.55
CA VAL A 202 25.12 -21.46 5.13
C VAL A 202 24.40 -20.57 4.14
N SER A 203 24.85 -20.52 2.88
CA SER A 203 24.20 -19.75 1.81
C SER A 203 22.73 -20.19 1.59
N VAL A 204 22.46 -21.50 1.58
CA VAL A 204 21.10 -22.05 1.45
C VAL A 204 20.22 -21.67 2.66
N VAL A 205 20.78 -21.75 3.87
CA VAL A 205 20.07 -21.38 5.11
C VAL A 205 19.70 -19.89 5.11
N ILE A 206 20.64 -19.02 4.72
CA ILE A 206 20.40 -17.58 4.60
C ILE A 206 19.31 -17.32 3.56
N THR A 207 19.38 -17.94 2.38
CA THR A 207 18.35 -17.79 1.34
C THR A 207 16.98 -18.21 1.87
N LYS A 208 16.90 -19.33 2.59
CA LYS A 208 15.66 -19.81 3.21
C LYS A 208 15.12 -18.81 4.23
N ALA A 209 15.96 -18.29 5.11
CA ALA A 209 15.58 -17.31 6.13
C ALA A 209 15.08 -15.99 5.48
N LEU A 210 15.81 -15.45 4.51
CA LEU A 210 15.41 -14.25 3.77
C LEU A 210 14.12 -14.46 2.97
N TYR A 211 13.96 -15.63 2.36
CA TYR A 211 12.72 -15.98 1.64
C TYR A 211 11.51 -16.01 2.57
N HIS A 212 11.61 -16.67 3.73
CA HIS A 212 10.54 -16.71 4.72
C HIS A 212 10.23 -15.31 5.29
N MET A 213 11.27 -14.52 5.58
CA MET A 213 11.09 -13.15 6.06
C MET A 213 10.37 -12.28 5.03
N ARG A 214 10.71 -12.38 3.75
CA ARG A 214 10.00 -11.69 2.65
C ARG A 214 8.55 -12.13 2.52
N LEU A 215 8.28 -13.44 2.60
CA LEU A 215 6.91 -13.97 2.60
C LEU A 215 6.09 -13.43 3.77
N SER A 216 6.67 -13.41 4.98
CA SER A 216 6.00 -12.87 6.17
C SER A 216 5.70 -11.37 6.04
N LEU A 217 6.63 -10.59 5.48
CA LEU A 217 6.41 -9.17 5.20
C LEU A 217 5.30 -8.94 4.17
N HIS A 218 5.26 -9.74 3.10
CA HIS A 218 4.18 -9.67 2.11
C HIS A 218 2.82 -10.10 2.68
N GLN A 219 2.81 -11.08 3.59
CA GLN A 219 1.59 -11.51 4.28
C GLN A 219 1.11 -10.45 5.28
N ALA A 220 2.03 -9.77 5.98
CA ALA A 220 1.71 -8.67 6.90
C ALA A 220 1.12 -7.44 6.18
N GLN A 221 1.41 -7.25 4.90
CA GLN A 221 0.82 -6.19 4.07
C GLN A 221 -0.54 -6.57 3.45
N ARG A 222 -1.01 -7.79 3.64
CA ARG A 222 -2.30 -8.24 3.11
C ARG A 222 -3.36 -8.27 4.20
N LEU A 223 -4.49 -7.66 3.91
CA LEU A 223 -5.71 -7.79 4.69
C LEU A 223 -6.76 -8.48 3.81
N GLY A 224 -6.99 -9.78 4.05
CA GLY A 224 -7.81 -10.58 3.14
C GLY A 224 -7.24 -10.59 1.71
N ASN A 225 -8.06 -10.19 0.75
CA ASN A 225 -7.68 -10.10 -0.67
C ASN A 225 -7.07 -8.75 -1.07
N TYR A 226 -6.77 -7.87 -0.09
CA TYR A 226 -6.29 -6.52 -0.35
C TYR A 226 -4.82 -6.36 0.03
N LEU A 227 -4.04 -5.77 -0.87
CA LEU A 227 -2.65 -5.39 -0.64
C LEU A 227 -2.58 -3.91 -0.25
N ILE A 228 -2.18 -3.63 0.97
CA ILE A 228 -2.03 -2.27 1.48
C ILE A 228 -0.85 -1.59 0.77
N LYS A 229 -1.10 -0.41 0.19
CA LYS A 229 -0.09 0.40 -0.52
C LYS A 229 0.37 1.61 0.31
N GLY A 230 -0.47 2.14 1.19
CA GLY A 230 -0.17 3.30 2.02
C GLY A 230 -1.31 3.65 2.95
N GLU A 231 -1.08 4.60 3.84
CA GLU A 231 -2.08 5.15 4.75
C GLU A 231 -2.71 6.40 4.14
N LEU A 232 -4.05 6.50 4.18
CA LEU A 232 -4.80 7.67 3.72
C LEU A 232 -5.15 8.60 4.89
N GLY A 233 -5.27 8.06 6.09
CA GLY A 233 -5.58 8.79 7.30
C GLY A 233 -6.18 7.89 8.37
N GLY A 234 -6.34 8.42 9.57
CA GLY A 234 -6.89 7.72 10.71
C GLY A 234 -7.62 8.67 11.66
N GLY A 235 -8.55 8.11 12.42
CA GLY A 235 -9.30 8.83 13.45
C GLY A 235 -9.70 7.90 14.59
N GLY A 236 -10.44 8.41 15.55
CA GLY A 236 -10.84 7.66 16.75
C GLY A 236 -11.61 6.35 16.49
N MET A 237 -12.07 6.10 15.27
CA MET A 237 -12.86 4.92 14.89
C MET A 237 -12.09 3.92 14.01
N GLY A 238 -10.84 4.20 13.61
CA GLY A 238 -10.04 3.29 12.78
C GLY A 238 -9.10 4.00 11.83
N GLN A 239 -8.31 3.21 11.12
CA GLN A 239 -7.35 3.68 10.11
C GLN A 239 -7.85 3.35 8.71
N VAL A 240 -7.62 4.26 7.76
CA VAL A 240 -7.97 4.11 6.35
C VAL A 240 -6.71 4.00 5.53
N TYR A 241 -6.64 2.96 4.71
CA TYR A 241 -5.50 2.67 3.84
C TYR A 241 -5.92 2.72 2.37
N ILE A 242 -5.01 3.17 1.51
CA ILE A 242 -5.10 2.86 0.09
C ILE A 242 -4.61 1.43 -0.11
N ALA A 243 -5.41 0.63 -0.78
CA ALA A 243 -5.12 -0.77 -1.05
C ALA A 243 -5.47 -1.11 -2.50
N GLU A 244 -4.97 -2.25 -2.96
CA GLU A 244 -5.28 -2.80 -4.27
C GLU A 244 -5.84 -4.20 -4.10
N HIS A 245 -6.96 -4.50 -4.75
CA HIS A 245 -7.52 -5.85 -4.73
C HIS A 245 -6.62 -6.79 -5.53
N ALA A 246 -6.17 -7.88 -4.91
CA ALA A 246 -5.15 -8.78 -5.45
C ALA A 246 -5.44 -9.36 -6.85
N LEU A 247 -6.73 -9.48 -7.21
CA LEU A 247 -7.15 -10.05 -8.51
C LEU A 247 -7.63 -8.98 -9.49
N MET A 248 -8.19 -7.86 -9.01
CA MET A 248 -8.83 -6.87 -9.88
C MET A 248 -7.97 -5.64 -10.15
N SER A 249 -6.82 -5.51 -9.49
CA SER A 249 -5.90 -4.34 -9.54
C SER A 249 -6.63 -2.99 -9.43
N ARG A 250 -7.75 -2.98 -8.71
CA ARG A 250 -8.57 -1.79 -8.53
C ARG A 250 -8.12 -1.05 -7.28
N PRO A 251 -7.79 0.25 -7.37
CA PRO A 251 -7.56 1.08 -6.20
C PRO A 251 -8.81 1.08 -5.30
N THR A 252 -8.60 0.81 -4.03
CA THR A 252 -9.65 0.60 -3.04
C THR A 252 -9.24 1.32 -1.76
N ALA A 253 -10.17 1.99 -1.10
CA ALA A 253 -9.97 2.47 0.26
C ALA A 253 -10.37 1.36 1.23
N LEU A 254 -9.47 1.02 2.15
CA LEU A 254 -9.67 -0.05 3.12
C LEU A 254 -9.71 0.56 4.51
N LYS A 255 -10.88 0.58 5.14
CA LYS A 255 -11.02 1.06 6.51
C LYS A 255 -10.91 -0.12 7.48
N VAL A 256 -9.97 0.01 8.40
CA VAL A 256 -9.63 -1.03 9.38
C VAL A 256 -10.08 -0.57 10.77
N LEU A 257 -10.84 -1.42 11.42
CA LEU A 257 -11.46 -1.17 12.71
C LEU A 257 -10.99 -2.21 13.72
N LYS A 258 -10.80 -1.81 14.97
CA LYS A 258 -10.49 -2.73 16.08
C LYS A 258 -11.68 -2.82 17.03
N ALA A 259 -12.10 -4.04 17.32
CA ALA A 259 -13.11 -4.24 18.35
C ALA A 259 -12.56 -3.89 19.73
N PRO A 260 -13.42 -3.39 20.65
CA PRO A 260 -13.05 -3.24 22.05
C PRO A 260 -12.63 -4.58 22.66
N PRO A 261 -11.66 -4.60 23.60
CA PRO A 261 -11.25 -5.79 24.28
C PRO A 261 -12.42 -6.52 24.96
N GLY A 262 -12.58 -7.82 24.69
CA GLY A 262 -13.62 -8.66 25.30
C GLY A 262 -15.00 -8.60 24.61
N GLU A 263 -15.21 -7.76 23.60
CA GLU A 263 -16.51 -7.58 22.93
C GLU A 263 -16.50 -8.03 21.45
N ALA A 264 -15.45 -8.68 20.98
CA ALA A 264 -15.21 -8.92 19.54
C ALA A 264 -16.38 -9.59 18.80
N ASP A 265 -17.02 -10.61 19.39
CA ASP A 265 -18.10 -11.35 18.69
C ASP A 265 -19.41 -10.55 18.63
N ALA A 266 -19.79 -9.85 19.71
CA ALA A 266 -20.96 -8.98 19.72
C ALA A 266 -20.75 -7.76 18.81
N TRP A 267 -19.54 -7.24 18.75
CA TRP A 267 -19.15 -6.15 17.88
C TRP A 267 -19.18 -6.59 16.40
N LEU A 268 -18.69 -7.80 16.10
CA LEU A 268 -18.74 -8.40 14.76
C LEU A 268 -20.18 -8.51 14.23
N ALA A 269 -21.08 -9.08 15.00
CA ALA A 269 -22.47 -9.27 14.57
C ALA A 269 -23.14 -7.93 14.23
N ARG A 270 -22.87 -6.88 15.02
CA ARG A 270 -23.33 -5.51 14.75
C ARG A 270 -22.69 -4.94 13.49
N PHE A 271 -21.36 -5.02 13.38
CA PHE A 271 -20.61 -4.52 12.22
C PHE A 271 -21.08 -5.16 10.92
N GLU A 272 -21.21 -6.49 10.87
CA GLU A 272 -21.70 -7.18 9.67
C GLU A 272 -23.11 -6.73 9.27
N ARG A 273 -24.00 -6.52 10.24
CA ARG A 273 -25.34 -6.03 9.97
C ARG A 273 -25.31 -4.61 9.37
N GLU A 274 -24.55 -3.72 9.96
CA GLU A 274 -24.44 -2.32 9.50
C GLU A 274 -23.77 -2.21 8.13
N VAL A 275 -22.69 -2.96 7.90
CA VAL A 275 -22.02 -3.00 6.59
C VAL A 275 -22.95 -3.54 5.50
N ARG A 276 -23.71 -4.60 5.79
CA ARG A 276 -24.67 -5.15 4.83
C ARG A 276 -25.77 -4.16 4.49
N LEU A 277 -26.27 -3.42 5.47
CA LEU A 277 -27.27 -2.37 5.23
C LEU A 277 -26.69 -1.24 4.36
N SER A 278 -25.48 -0.76 4.69
CA SER A 278 -24.80 0.28 3.92
C SER A 278 -24.44 -0.19 2.50
N ALA A 279 -24.01 -1.45 2.33
CA ALA A 279 -23.72 -2.04 1.02
C ALA A 279 -24.96 -2.19 0.14
N GLY A 280 -26.16 -2.18 0.73
CA GLY A 280 -27.44 -2.18 0.03
C GLY A 280 -27.84 -0.83 -0.55
N LEU A 281 -27.17 0.28 -0.13
CA LEU A 281 -27.43 1.60 -0.69
C LEU A 281 -26.83 1.71 -2.09
N SER A 282 -27.61 2.22 -3.03
CA SER A 282 -27.23 2.26 -4.45
C SER A 282 -27.22 3.67 -5.05
N HIS A 283 -27.51 4.68 -4.23
CA HIS A 283 -27.52 6.07 -4.71
C HIS A 283 -26.14 6.50 -5.20
N PRO A 284 -26.03 7.19 -6.34
CA PRO A 284 -24.75 7.58 -6.92
C PRO A 284 -23.90 8.49 -6.00
N ASN A 285 -24.53 9.26 -5.12
CA ASN A 285 -23.85 10.10 -4.14
C ASN A 285 -23.56 9.39 -2.80
N THR A 286 -23.82 8.10 -2.67
CA THR A 286 -23.43 7.25 -1.52
C THR A 286 -22.10 6.54 -1.84
N ILE A 287 -21.25 6.37 -0.86
CA ILE A 287 -20.01 5.57 -1.00
C ILE A 287 -20.34 4.12 -1.35
N THR A 288 -19.66 3.55 -2.34
CA THR A 288 -19.86 2.14 -2.69
C THR A 288 -18.96 1.27 -1.83
N VAL A 289 -19.55 0.38 -1.05
CA VAL A 289 -18.85 -0.67 -0.31
C VAL A 289 -18.75 -1.91 -1.20
N TYR A 290 -17.53 -2.46 -1.35
CA TYR A 290 -17.25 -3.60 -2.22
C TYR A 290 -17.23 -4.92 -1.48
N ASP A 291 -16.67 -4.91 -0.28
CA ASP A 291 -16.37 -6.12 0.47
C ASP A 291 -16.14 -5.77 1.94
N PHE A 292 -16.26 -6.75 2.81
CA PHE A 292 -15.89 -6.64 4.21
C PHE A 292 -15.35 -7.97 4.72
N GLY A 293 -14.56 -7.92 5.78
CA GLY A 293 -13.97 -9.11 6.33
C GLY A 293 -13.33 -8.92 7.70
N ARG A 294 -12.73 -10.01 8.16
CA ARG A 294 -12.04 -10.09 9.44
C ARG A 294 -10.59 -10.51 9.23
N SER A 295 -9.69 -9.91 10.00
CA SER A 295 -8.28 -10.30 10.05
C SER A 295 -7.87 -10.54 11.50
N GLY A 296 -7.60 -11.79 11.83
CA GLY A 296 -7.38 -12.18 13.24
C GLY A 296 -8.67 -12.19 14.07
N ARG A 297 -8.55 -12.02 15.39
CA ARG A 297 -9.71 -12.09 16.31
C ARG A 297 -10.45 -10.77 16.43
N ASP A 298 -9.73 -9.65 16.45
CA ASP A 298 -10.28 -8.34 16.89
C ASP A 298 -10.17 -7.24 15.83
N THR A 299 -9.72 -7.59 14.61
CA THR A 299 -9.54 -6.62 13.52
C THR A 299 -10.54 -6.90 12.41
N PHE A 300 -11.31 -5.88 12.06
CA PHE A 300 -12.31 -5.90 11.00
C PHE A 300 -11.95 -4.87 9.94
N TYR A 301 -12.36 -5.13 8.72
CA TYR A 301 -12.17 -4.17 7.63
C TYR A 301 -13.35 -4.18 6.68
N TYR A 302 -13.57 -3.07 6.03
CA TYR A 302 -14.37 -3.01 4.82
C TYR A 302 -13.65 -2.25 3.72
N ALA A 303 -13.88 -2.71 2.51
CA ALA A 303 -13.31 -2.19 1.30
C ALA A 303 -14.35 -1.35 0.56
N MET A 304 -13.98 -0.12 0.22
CA MET A 304 -14.87 0.83 -0.45
C MET A 304 -14.17 1.48 -1.64
N GLU A 305 -14.93 2.18 -2.46
CA GLU A 305 -14.36 2.94 -3.58
C GLU A 305 -13.32 3.95 -3.07
N TYR A 306 -12.17 3.97 -3.75
CA TYR A 306 -11.16 4.99 -3.51
C TYR A 306 -11.54 6.27 -4.23
N LEU A 307 -11.64 7.35 -3.48
CA LEU A 307 -12.03 8.66 -3.98
C LEU A 307 -10.80 9.58 -4.02
N GLU A 308 -10.51 10.14 -5.19
CA GLU A 308 -9.56 11.24 -5.30
C GLU A 308 -10.33 12.56 -5.20
N GLY A 309 -9.92 13.40 -4.26
CA GLY A 309 -10.62 14.65 -4.01
C GLY A 309 -10.27 15.23 -2.66
N LEU A 310 -11.24 15.89 -2.06
CA LEU A 310 -11.16 16.45 -0.72
C LEU A 310 -12.54 16.39 -0.04
N ASN A 311 -12.56 16.29 1.28
CA ASN A 311 -13.79 16.40 2.04
C ASN A 311 -14.16 17.88 2.30
N LEU A 312 -15.37 18.15 2.78
CA LEU A 312 -15.82 19.52 3.02
C LEU A 312 -15.02 20.23 4.14
N GLU A 313 -14.48 19.48 5.10
CA GLU A 313 -13.62 20.06 6.14
C GLU A 313 -12.33 20.60 5.54
N GLU A 314 -11.68 19.82 4.67
CA GLU A 314 -10.49 20.23 3.92
C GLU A 314 -10.80 21.39 2.96
N LEU A 315 -11.96 21.37 2.30
CA LEU A 315 -12.39 22.44 1.40
C LEU A 315 -12.42 23.79 2.11
N VAL A 316 -13.20 23.87 3.20
CA VAL A 316 -13.40 25.13 3.93
C VAL A 316 -12.12 25.56 4.67
N THR A 317 -11.39 24.60 5.27
CA THR A 317 -10.13 24.92 5.97
C THR A 317 -9.06 25.50 5.02
N ARG A 318 -9.00 25.02 3.78
CA ARG A 318 -7.96 25.43 2.81
C ARG A 318 -8.35 26.63 1.98
N PHE A 319 -9.63 26.79 1.68
CA PHE A 319 -10.10 27.76 0.68
C PHE A 319 -11.12 28.77 1.26
N GLY A 320 -11.46 28.65 2.55
CA GLY A 320 -12.43 29.51 3.21
C GLY A 320 -13.89 29.13 2.95
N PRO A 321 -14.83 29.99 3.35
CA PRO A 321 -16.27 29.79 3.15
C PRO A 321 -16.63 29.53 1.68
N VAL A 322 -17.65 28.70 1.48
CA VAL A 322 -18.11 28.25 0.17
C VAL A 322 -19.22 29.19 -0.33
N ALA A 323 -19.16 29.58 -1.59
CA ALA A 323 -20.20 30.39 -2.22
C ALA A 323 -21.58 29.74 -2.09
N PRO A 324 -22.66 30.53 -1.82
CA PRO A 324 -24.00 29.99 -1.58
C PRO A 324 -24.50 29.03 -2.69
N GLU A 325 -24.24 29.36 -3.96
CA GLU A 325 -24.63 28.54 -5.12
C GLU A 325 -23.94 27.17 -5.10
N ARG A 326 -22.64 27.15 -4.73
CA ARG A 326 -21.89 25.90 -4.60
C ARG A 326 -22.37 25.08 -3.41
N ALA A 327 -22.71 25.76 -2.29
CA ALA A 327 -23.27 25.11 -1.12
C ALA A 327 -24.60 24.42 -1.44
N VAL A 328 -25.53 25.13 -2.12
CA VAL A 328 -26.79 24.55 -2.60
C VAL A 328 -26.55 23.34 -3.50
N PHE A 329 -25.64 23.45 -4.46
CA PHE A 329 -25.29 22.37 -5.39
C PHE A 329 -24.78 21.11 -4.66
N ILE A 330 -23.93 21.27 -3.65
CA ILE A 330 -23.38 20.19 -2.85
C ILE A 330 -24.46 19.57 -1.95
N LEU A 331 -25.20 20.40 -1.20
CA LEU A 331 -26.23 19.96 -0.25
C LEU A 331 -27.37 19.19 -0.93
N THR A 332 -27.77 19.60 -2.14
CA THR A 332 -28.78 18.89 -2.95
C THR A 332 -28.34 17.46 -3.25
N GLN A 333 -27.09 17.24 -3.60
CA GLN A 333 -26.54 15.89 -3.84
C GLN A 333 -26.49 15.06 -2.54
N VAL A 334 -26.18 15.66 -1.39
CA VAL A 334 -26.23 14.98 -0.09
C VAL A 334 -27.65 14.57 0.24
N CYS A 335 -28.64 15.45 0.02
CA CYS A 335 -30.06 15.14 0.25
C CYS A 335 -30.51 13.92 -0.56
N GLY A 336 -30.11 13.79 -1.81
CA GLY A 336 -30.42 12.59 -2.63
C GLY A 336 -29.88 11.30 -1.99
N SER A 337 -28.64 11.32 -1.47
CA SER A 337 -28.07 10.17 -0.75
C SER A 337 -28.82 9.84 0.53
N LEU A 338 -29.22 10.87 1.32
CA LEU A 338 -29.98 10.67 2.55
C LEU A 338 -31.39 10.17 2.27
N THR A 339 -32.03 10.62 1.20
CA THR A 339 -33.37 10.16 0.80
C THR A 339 -33.38 8.66 0.55
N ASP A 340 -32.44 8.12 -0.29
CA ASP A 340 -32.33 6.68 -0.55
C ASP A 340 -32.09 5.88 0.74
N ALA A 341 -31.30 6.40 1.65
CA ALA A 341 -31.01 5.74 2.92
C ALA A 341 -32.23 5.75 3.88
N HIS A 342 -32.88 6.91 4.04
CA HIS A 342 -34.03 7.06 4.94
C HIS A 342 -35.25 6.25 4.48
N GLU A 343 -35.51 6.15 3.17
CA GLU A 343 -36.56 5.28 2.61
C GLU A 343 -36.36 3.80 2.92
N ARG A 344 -35.10 3.39 3.14
CA ARG A 344 -34.74 2.03 3.57
C ARG A 344 -34.64 1.87 5.10
N GLY A 345 -35.02 2.90 5.87
CA GLY A 345 -34.92 2.91 7.33
C GLY A 345 -33.48 3.02 7.86
N ILE A 346 -32.55 3.48 7.03
CA ILE A 346 -31.12 3.64 7.41
C ILE A 346 -30.84 5.11 7.68
N MET A 347 -30.42 5.44 8.90
CA MET A 347 -29.94 6.77 9.28
C MET A 347 -28.41 6.80 9.24
N HIS A 348 -27.84 7.96 8.85
CA HIS A 348 -26.40 8.14 8.80
C HIS A 348 -25.78 8.34 10.19
N ARG A 349 -26.41 9.13 11.08
CA ARG A 349 -26.03 9.39 12.48
C ARG A 349 -24.68 10.05 12.72
N ASP A 350 -23.94 10.40 11.68
CA ASP A 350 -22.62 11.07 11.76
C ASP A 350 -22.39 12.02 10.58
N ILE A 351 -23.44 12.77 10.20
CA ILE A 351 -23.32 13.81 9.16
C ILE A 351 -22.44 14.93 9.69
N LYS A 352 -21.28 15.12 9.01
CA LYS A 352 -20.28 16.15 9.32
C LYS A 352 -19.41 16.43 8.08
N PRO A 353 -18.67 17.56 8.04
CA PRO A 353 -17.88 17.94 6.85
C PRO A 353 -16.87 16.87 6.38
N SER A 354 -16.23 16.17 7.30
CA SER A 354 -15.25 15.12 6.94
C SER A 354 -15.87 13.85 6.33
N ASN A 355 -17.19 13.63 6.47
CA ASN A 355 -17.91 12.52 5.89
C ASN A 355 -18.60 12.85 4.55
N ILE A 356 -18.43 14.06 4.03
CA ILE A 356 -18.93 14.49 2.72
C ILE A 356 -17.73 14.80 1.84
N HIS A 357 -17.50 13.96 0.83
CA HIS A 357 -16.32 14.04 -0.03
C HIS A 357 -16.69 14.55 -1.41
N LEU A 358 -15.89 15.47 -1.94
CA LEU A 358 -15.98 15.98 -3.30
C LEU A 358 -14.93 15.29 -4.16
N THR A 359 -15.36 14.72 -5.27
CA THR A 359 -14.50 14.00 -6.21
C THR A 359 -14.79 14.40 -7.66
N CYS A 360 -13.97 13.91 -8.57
CA CYS A 360 -14.26 13.94 -10.00
C CYS A 360 -14.73 12.55 -10.45
N ARG A 361 -15.87 12.46 -11.13
CA ARG A 361 -16.39 11.22 -11.68
C ARG A 361 -16.87 11.41 -13.11
N GLY A 362 -16.20 10.73 -14.06
CA GLY A 362 -16.57 10.84 -15.47
C GLY A 362 -16.52 12.27 -16.03
N GLY A 363 -15.59 13.10 -15.54
CA GLY A 363 -15.46 14.51 -15.94
C GLY A 363 -16.37 15.48 -15.18
N LEU A 364 -17.25 15.00 -14.29
CA LEU A 364 -18.09 15.80 -13.41
C LEU A 364 -17.33 16.11 -12.12
N TYR A 365 -17.04 17.38 -11.87
CA TYR A 365 -16.35 17.89 -10.68
C TYR A 365 -17.37 18.34 -9.62
N ASP A 366 -16.95 18.43 -8.35
CA ASP A 366 -17.85 18.58 -7.19
C ASP A 366 -18.91 17.46 -7.12
N TYR A 367 -18.53 16.26 -7.59
CA TYR A 367 -19.37 15.09 -7.44
C TYR A 367 -19.31 14.61 -6.00
N VAL A 368 -20.45 14.69 -5.31
CA VAL A 368 -20.52 14.38 -3.87
C VAL A 368 -20.54 12.87 -3.64
N LYS A 369 -19.80 12.44 -2.61
CA LYS A 369 -19.90 11.12 -2.02
C LYS A 369 -20.07 11.23 -0.50
N VAL A 370 -21.19 10.73 0.01
CA VAL A 370 -21.45 10.62 1.44
C VAL A 370 -20.82 9.33 1.94
N LEU A 371 -19.96 9.44 2.95
CA LEU A 371 -19.15 8.36 3.51
C LEU A 371 -19.75 7.82 4.80
N ASP A 372 -19.42 6.59 5.18
CA ASP A 372 -19.56 6.02 6.53
C ASP A 372 -20.98 6.03 7.14
N PHE A 373 -21.98 5.54 6.42
CA PHE A 373 -23.32 5.34 6.97
C PHE A 373 -23.30 4.37 8.18
N GLY A 374 -23.43 4.91 9.38
CA GLY A 374 -23.71 4.16 10.62
C GLY A 374 -22.65 3.14 11.10
N LEU A 375 -21.61 2.87 10.32
CA LEU A 375 -20.70 1.73 10.45
C LEU A 375 -19.89 1.60 11.74
N ALA A 376 -19.97 2.56 12.66
CA ALA A 376 -19.05 2.58 13.78
C ALA A 376 -19.65 3.03 15.13
N LYS A 377 -20.94 3.34 15.22
CA LYS A 377 -21.55 3.77 16.49
C LYS A 377 -22.35 2.64 17.13
N PRO A 378 -22.08 2.28 18.40
CA PRO A 378 -22.86 1.26 19.09
C PRO A 378 -24.31 1.70 19.21
N ILE A 379 -25.21 1.02 18.50
CA ILE A 379 -26.64 1.11 18.74
C ILE A 379 -26.93 0.21 19.95
N ASN A 380 -26.86 0.76 21.14
CA ASN A 380 -27.50 0.15 22.29
C ASN A 380 -28.84 0.85 22.46
N PRO A 381 -29.98 0.16 22.25
CA PRO A 381 -31.31 0.75 22.53
C PRO A 381 -31.44 1.19 23.99
N ASP A 382 -30.64 0.63 24.90
CA ASP A 382 -30.66 0.86 26.34
C ASP A 382 -29.52 1.77 26.85
N HIS A 383 -28.66 2.26 25.97
CA HIS A 383 -27.56 3.13 26.37
C HIS A 383 -27.75 4.52 25.74
N THR A 384 -28.33 5.42 26.51
CA THR A 384 -28.01 6.85 26.47
C THR A 384 -26.54 7.05 26.11
N PRO A 385 -26.18 8.05 25.26
CA PRO A 385 -24.78 8.39 25.00
C PRO A 385 -24.12 8.59 26.36
N LYS A 386 -23.43 7.53 26.83
CA LYS A 386 -22.68 7.66 28.08
C LYS A 386 -21.56 8.63 27.77
N VAL A 387 -21.68 9.83 28.28
CA VAL A 387 -20.52 10.57 28.75
C VAL A 387 -19.74 9.52 29.53
N THR A 388 -18.62 9.04 28.95
CA THR A 388 -17.78 8.07 29.65
C THR A 388 -17.48 8.63 31.03
N LYS A 389 -17.22 7.78 32.05
CA LYS A 389 -16.84 8.23 33.40
C LYS A 389 -15.71 9.27 33.42
N THR A 390 -15.04 9.48 32.27
CA THR A 390 -13.98 10.45 32.00
C THR A 390 -14.47 11.71 31.29
N GLY A 391 -15.77 11.92 31.06
CA GLY A 391 -16.29 13.16 30.41
C GLY A 391 -16.07 13.23 28.90
N MET A 392 -15.58 12.18 28.25
CA MET A 392 -15.34 12.15 26.81
C MET A 392 -16.58 11.66 26.06
N PHE A 393 -17.09 12.49 25.17
CA PHE A 393 -18.12 12.14 24.21
C PHE A 393 -17.46 11.40 23.03
N LEU A 394 -18.01 10.25 22.64
CA LEU A 394 -17.47 9.47 21.51
C LEU A 394 -18.00 10.07 20.20
N GLY A 395 -17.22 10.92 19.54
CA GLY A 395 -17.56 11.56 18.26
C GLY A 395 -17.29 13.07 18.25
N THR A 396 -17.62 13.71 17.13
CA THR A 396 -17.55 15.18 16.97
C THR A 396 -18.89 15.78 17.43
N PRO A 397 -19.01 16.33 18.64
CA PRO A 397 -20.30 16.73 19.19
C PRO A 397 -20.94 17.91 18.44
N GLN A 398 -20.19 18.66 17.63
CA GLN A 398 -20.62 19.88 16.93
C GLN A 398 -21.80 19.72 15.98
N TYR A 399 -22.03 18.49 15.47
CA TYR A 399 -23.07 18.18 14.46
C TYR A 399 -24.16 17.25 15.00
N VAL A 400 -24.12 16.92 16.29
CA VAL A 400 -25.06 15.98 16.92
C VAL A 400 -26.39 16.66 17.17
N ALA A 401 -27.48 16.05 16.74
CA ALA A 401 -28.82 16.56 16.94
C ALA A 401 -29.22 16.56 18.45
N PRO A 402 -30.03 17.54 18.92
CA PRO A 402 -30.44 17.65 20.31
C PRO A 402 -31.08 16.39 20.87
N GLU A 403 -31.93 15.71 20.11
CA GLU A 403 -32.60 14.46 20.51
C GLU A 403 -31.62 13.26 20.65
N ILE A 404 -30.54 13.24 19.88
CA ILE A 404 -29.45 12.26 20.07
C ILE A 404 -28.67 12.60 21.34
N ALA A 405 -28.33 13.87 21.52
CA ALA A 405 -27.55 14.33 22.67
C ALA A 405 -28.30 14.12 23.99
N SER A 406 -29.62 14.27 24.00
CA SER A 406 -30.49 14.03 25.18
C SER A 406 -30.82 12.57 25.42
N GLY A 407 -30.47 11.66 24.48
CA GLY A 407 -30.81 10.25 24.59
C GLY A 407 -32.30 9.95 24.41
N SER A 408 -33.02 10.77 23.63
CA SER A 408 -34.45 10.59 23.37
C SER A 408 -34.71 9.27 22.62
N SER A 409 -35.83 8.63 22.94
CA SER A 409 -36.35 7.49 22.17
C SER A 409 -37.02 7.98 20.89
N GLY A 410 -36.96 7.19 19.81
CA GLY A 410 -37.67 7.53 18.57
C GLY A 410 -36.92 8.50 17.66
N VAL A 411 -35.60 8.54 17.72
CA VAL A 411 -34.73 9.29 16.77
C VAL A 411 -34.93 8.76 15.36
N ASP A 412 -35.17 9.65 14.41
CA ASP A 412 -35.37 9.33 12.98
C ASP A 412 -34.43 10.14 12.07
N GLY A 413 -34.65 10.07 10.74
CA GLY A 413 -33.80 10.71 9.72
C GLY A 413 -33.67 12.23 9.87
N ARG A 414 -34.57 12.90 10.61
CA ARG A 414 -34.51 14.34 10.87
C ARG A 414 -33.29 14.75 11.71
N ALA A 415 -32.69 13.78 12.42
CA ALA A 415 -31.40 14.00 13.10
C ALA A 415 -30.25 14.20 12.10
N ASP A 416 -30.27 13.52 10.96
CA ASP A 416 -29.29 13.72 9.88
C ASP A 416 -29.46 15.08 9.20
N LEU A 417 -30.73 15.56 9.09
CA LEU A 417 -31.03 16.90 8.57
C LEU A 417 -30.50 18.02 9.47
N TYR A 418 -30.54 17.83 10.79
CA TYR A 418 -29.90 18.75 11.74
C TYR A 418 -28.38 18.79 11.52
N GLY A 419 -27.72 17.62 11.41
CA GLY A 419 -26.31 17.54 11.10
C GLY A 419 -25.97 18.22 9.77
N LEU A 420 -26.81 18.04 8.74
CA LEU A 420 -26.63 18.68 7.44
C LEU A 420 -26.81 20.20 7.52
N GLY A 421 -27.73 20.70 8.35
CA GLY A 421 -27.84 22.13 8.68
C GLY A 421 -26.55 22.69 9.29
N GLY A 422 -25.93 21.94 10.21
CA GLY A 422 -24.63 22.29 10.80
C GLY A 422 -23.49 22.31 9.77
N VAL A 423 -23.50 21.35 8.82
CA VAL A 423 -22.54 21.33 7.70
C VAL A 423 -22.74 22.53 6.78
N ALA A 424 -23.99 22.85 6.43
CA ALA A 424 -24.31 24.01 5.59
C ALA A 424 -23.86 25.32 6.26
N TYR A 425 -24.10 25.45 7.56
CA TYR A 425 -23.63 26.57 8.35
C TYR A 425 -22.09 26.69 8.28
N TRP A 426 -21.38 25.60 8.54
CA TRP A 426 -19.92 25.55 8.42
C TRP A 426 -19.43 25.99 7.04
N MET A 427 -20.05 25.49 5.98
CA MET A 427 -19.67 25.82 4.61
C MET A 427 -19.76 27.30 4.31
N LEU A 428 -20.80 28.00 4.81
CA LEU A 428 -21.08 29.40 4.49
C LEU A 428 -20.37 30.38 5.43
N VAL A 429 -20.09 29.98 6.66
CA VAL A 429 -19.54 30.87 7.71
C VAL A 429 -18.05 30.59 7.96
N GLY A 430 -17.57 29.37 7.65
CA GLY A 430 -16.20 28.94 7.94
C GLY A 430 -15.94 28.55 9.40
N ARG A 431 -16.98 28.58 10.25
CA ARG A 431 -16.93 28.14 11.65
C ARG A 431 -18.22 27.41 12.04
N PRO A 432 -18.19 26.53 13.07
CA PRO A 432 -19.38 25.76 13.46
C PRO A 432 -20.47 26.66 14.04
N ALA A 433 -21.71 26.17 14.02
CA ALA A 433 -22.86 26.87 14.55
C ALA A 433 -22.78 27.09 16.07
N PHE A 434 -22.08 26.22 16.77
CA PHE A 434 -21.84 26.29 18.22
C PHE A 434 -20.38 26.01 18.53
N GLU A 435 -19.84 26.79 19.50
CA GLU A 435 -18.46 26.65 19.96
C GLU A 435 -18.45 26.74 21.49
N ALA A 436 -17.77 25.78 22.12
CA ALA A 436 -17.61 25.79 23.57
C ALA A 436 -16.26 25.15 23.97
N ALA A 437 -15.75 25.48 25.14
CA ALA A 437 -14.47 25.02 25.63
C ALA A 437 -14.44 23.51 25.96
N THR A 438 -15.60 22.91 26.22
CA THR A 438 -15.73 21.48 26.54
C THR A 438 -16.87 20.85 25.75
N SER A 439 -16.76 19.53 25.49
CA SER A 439 -17.85 18.80 24.83
C SER A 439 -19.18 18.87 25.60
N ALA A 440 -19.15 18.89 26.92
CA ALA A 440 -20.35 19.01 27.74
C ALA A 440 -21.02 20.37 27.58
N ALA A 441 -20.24 21.45 27.59
CA ALA A 441 -20.75 22.80 27.35
C ALA A 441 -21.31 22.93 25.92
N LEU A 442 -20.64 22.35 24.93
CA LEU A 442 -21.10 22.34 23.55
C LEU A 442 -22.46 21.63 23.40
N ILE A 443 -22.64 20.49 24.05
CA ILE A 443 -23.94 19.80 24.09
C ILE A 443 -25.02 20.68 24.74
N GLN A 444 -24.72 21.39 25.83
CA GLN A 444 -25.67 22.32 26.45
C GLN A 444 -26.04 23.46 25.50
N GLU A 445 -25.08 24.00 24.75
CA GLU A 445 -25.37 25.00 23.72
C GLU A 445 -26.32 24.45 22.65
N GLN A 446 -26.05 23.25 22.17
CA GLN A 446 -26.89 22.58 21.14
C GLN A 446 -28.31 22.29 21.64
N LEU A 447 -28.47 21.97 22.93
CA LEU A 447 -29.79 21.71 23.53
C LEU A 447 -30.61 22.97 23.73
N ASN A 448 -29.95 24.07 24.16
CA ASN A 448 -30.66 25.21 24.76
C ASN A 448 -30.51 26.52 24.00
N THR A 449 -29.50 26.67 23.13
CA THR A 449 -29.17 27.94 22.47
C THR A 449 -29.42 27.86 20.97
N TYR A 450 -30.03 28.89 20.38
CA TYR A 450 -30.12 29.02 18.92
C TYR A 450 -28.86 29.68 18.37
N PRO A 451 -28.34 29.20 17.25
CA PRO A 451 -27.17 29.82 16.65
C PRO A 451 -27.54 31.17 16.01
N ARG A 452 -26.54 32.04 15.87
CA ARG A 452 -26.72 33.28 15.09
C ARG A 452 -26.94 32.89 13.61
N ARG A 453 -27.68 33.73 12.89
CA ARG A 453 -27.95 33.45 11.48
C ARG A 453 -26.69 33.49 10.62
N PRO A 454 -26.54 32.57 9.68
CA PRO A 454 -25.39 32.58 8.74
C PRO A 454 -25.21 33.94 8.06
N ALA A 455 -26.29 34.58 7.62
CA ALA A 455 -26.27 35.89 6.96
C ALA A 455 -25.73 37.04 7.84
N GLU A 456 -25.74 36.91 9.17
CA GLU A 456 -25.19 37.90 10.10
C GLU A 456 -23.67 37.77 10.28
N LEU A 457 -23.11 36.61 9.97
CA LEU A 457 -21.72 36.24 10.31
C LEU A 457 -20.84 36.06 9.10
N SER A 458 -21.43 35.69 7.97
CA SER A 458 -20.71 35.46 6.73
C SER A 458 -20.38 36.77 6.02
N GLU A 459 -19.20 36.83 5.40
CA GLU A 459 -18.85 37.92 4.48
C GLU A 459 -19.50 37.72 3.08
N LEU A 460 -20.08 36.54 2.84
CA LEU A 460 -20.78 36.24 1.60
C LEU A 460 -22.22 36.73 1.64
N ALA A 461 -22.76 37.19 0.52
CA ALA A 461 -24.17 37.53 0.37
C ALA A 461 -25.03 36.26 0.35
N ILE A 462 -25.52 35.82 1.49
CA ILE A 462 -26.34 34.63 1.62
C ILE A 462 -27.81 34.96 1.25
N PRO A 463 -28.41 34.24 0.27
CA PRO A 463 -29.84 34.44 -0.03
C PRO A 463 -30.72 34.20 1.21
N PRO A 464 -31.72 35.08 1.49
CA PRO A 464 -32.59 34.91 2.68
C PRO A 464 -33.29 33.56 2.75
N ALA A 465 -33.67 32.99 1.61
CA ALA A 465 -34.27 31.67 1.53
C ALA A 465 -33.30 30.58 2.02
N LEU A 466 -32.01 30.63 1.59
CA LEU A 466 -30.99 29.65 2.02
C LEU A 466 -30.72 29.78 3.54
N ASP A 467 -30.58 31.00 4.03
CA ASP A 467 -30.40 31.30 5.46
C ASP A 467 -31.56 30.71 6.28
N HIS A 468 -32.80 30.90 5.82
CA HIS A 468 -34.00 30.33 6.49
C HIS A 468 -33.99 28.79 6.45
N ILE A 469 -33.62 28.17 5.35
CA ILE A 469 -33.52 26.70 5.22
C ILE A 469 -32.54 26.15 6.25
N ILE A 470 -31.37 26.77 6.39
CA ILE A 470 -30.32 26.31 7.32
C ILE A 470 -30.83 26.45 8.78
N MET A 471 -31.42 27.58 9.12
CA MET A 471 -31.96 27.79 10.47
C MET A 471 -33.09 26.81 10.80
N ARG A 472 -33.96 26.49 9.82
CA ARG A 472 -34.99 25.46 9.97
C ARG A 472 -34.41 24.07 10.20
N CYS A 473 -33.30 23.69 9.55
CA CYS A 473 -32.59 22.43 9.83
C CYS A 473 -32.05 22.40 11.27
N LEU A 474 -31.64 23.55 11.84
CA LEU A 474 -31.05 23.66 13.17
C LEU A 474 -32.10 23.88 14.30
N GLU A 475 -33.40 23.76 14.01
CA GLU A 475 -34.45 23.76 14.99
C GLU A 475 -34.28 22.66 16.04
N LYS A 476 -34.61 22.98 17.31
CA LYS A 476 -34.37 22.03 18.41
C LYS A 476 -35.32 20.85 18.37
N ARG A 477 -36.57 21.08 18.06
CA ARG A 477 -37.57 20.03 17.92
C ARG A 477 -37.54 19.46 16.52
N PRO A 478 -37.45 18.11 16.35
CA PRO A 478 -37.50 17.49 15.05
C PRO A 478 -38.73 17.88 14.22
N ASP A 479 -39.89 18.10 14.87
CA ASP A 479 -41.15 18.46 14.21
C ASP A 479 -41.13 19.84 13.53
N ASP A 480 -40.24 20.74 13.98
CA ASP A 480 -40.10 22.10 13.43
C ASP A 480 -39.12 22.11 12.21
N ARG A 481 -38.42 21.00 11.97
CA ARG A 481 -37.51 20.83 10.83
C ARG A 481 -38.25 20.42 9.55
N PHE A 482 -37.51 20.12 8.49
CA PHE A 482 -38.05 19.42 7.32
C PHE A 482 -38.41 17.97 7.69
N ALA A 483 -39.53 17.47 7.18
CA ALA A 483 -40.00 16.13 7.51
C ALA A 483 -39.10 15.05 6.86
N THR A 484 -38.58 15.33 5.66
CA THR A 484 -37.75 14.39 4.89
C THR A 484 -36.58 15.09 4.20
N ALA A 485 -35.54 14.30 3.82
CA ALA A 485 -34.42 14.80 3.02
C ALA A 485 -34.89 15.26 1.62
N ALA A 486 -35.92 14.66 1.06
CA ALA A 486 -36.53 15.06 -0.21
C ALA A 486 -37.22 16.43 -0.12
N GLU A 487 -37.90 16.73 1.01
CA GLU A 487 -38.48 18.06 1.24
C GLU A 487 -37.38 19.13 1.35
N LEU A 488 -36.29 18.84 2.06
CA LEU A 488 -35.13 19.72 2.14
C LEU A 488 -34.48 19.93 0.77
N GLU A 489 -34.32 18.88 -0.02
CA GLU A 489 -33.80 18.97 -1.39
C GLU A 489 -34.65 19.90 -2.26
N ALA A 490 -35.97 19.73 -2.21
CA ALA A 490 -36.89 20.58 -2.96
C ALA A 490 -36.79 22.05 -2.52
N ALA A 491 -36.67 22.33 -1.23
CA ALA A 491 -36.48 23.68 -0.72
C ALA A 491 -35.16 24.29 -1.18
N LEU A 492 -34.06 23.53 -1.16
CA LEU A 492 -32.75 23.96 -1.66
C LEU A 492 -32.78 24.29 -3.15
N ARG A 493 -33.46 23.45 -3.95
CA ARG A 493 -33.60 23.68 -5.41
C ARG A 493 -34.47 24.90 -5.76
N ALA A 494 -35.34 25.29 -4.84
CA ALA A 494 -36.20 26.47 -5.02
C ALA A 494 -35.51 27.80 -4.60
N VAL A 495 -34.28 27.75 -4.08
CA VAL A 495 -33.53 28.97 -3.77
C VAL A 495 -33.18 29.70 -5.06
N GLU A 496 -33.63 30.96 -5.16
CA GLU A 496 -33.24 31.84 -6.26
C GLU A 496 -31.76 32.23 -6.12
N LEU A 497 -30.98 31.95 -7.13
CA LEU A 497 -29.55 32.21 -7.22
C LEU A 497 -29.28 33.03 -8.47
N ASP A 498 -28.48 34.09 -8.35
CA ASP A 498 -28.13 34.95 -9.49
C ASP A 498 -27.45 34.14 -10.60
N GLU A 499 -26.51 33.27 -10.22
CA GLU A 499 -25.81 32.38 -11.13
C GLU A 499 -25.72 30.96 -10.51
N PRO A 500 -26.47 29.96 -11.00
CA PRO A 500 -26.38 28.60 -10.49
C PRO A 500 -24.97 28.02 -10.60
N TRP A 501 -24.57 27.22 -9.60
CA TRP A 501 -23.34 26.42 -9.69
C TRP A 501 -23.55 25.24 -10.63
N THR A 502 -22.65 25.09 -11.62
CA THR A 502 -22.73 24.03 -12.63
C THR A 502 -21.47 23.15 -12.60
N TRP A 503 -21.52 22.02 -13.30
CA TRP A 503 -20.37 21.13 -13.46
C TRP A 503 -19.18 21.83 -14.16
N GLU A 504 -19.46 22.78 -15.07
CA GLU A 504 -18.45 23.58 -15.76
C GLU A 504 -17.78 24.58 -14.81
N ARG A 505 -18.56 25.25 -13.96
CA ARG A 505 -18.02 26.15 -12.91
C ARG A 505 -17.18 25.35 -11.90
N ALA A 506 -17.66 24.18 -11.49
CA ALA A 506 -16.92 23.28 -10.64
C ALA A 506 -15.58 22.88 -11.28
N ARG A 507 -15.61 22.46 -12.55
CA ARG A 507 -14.38 22.13 -13.31
C ARG A 507 -13.40 23.30 -13.35
N ALA A 508 -13.87 24.50 -13.69
CA ALA A 508 -13.03 25.69 -13.73
C ALA A 508 -12.36 25.96 -12.37
N TRP A 509 -13.12 25.84 -11.27
CA TRP A 509 -12.59 25.99 -9.93
C TRP A 509 -11.52 24.94 -9.60
N TRP A 510 -11.75 23.65 -9.94
CA TRP A 510 -10.79 22.56 -9.69
C TRP A 510 -9.51 22.73 -10.49
N VAL A 511 -9.59 23.17 -11.75
CA VAL A 511 -8.41 23.43 -12.59
C VAL A 511 -7.49 24.48 -11.96
N VAL A 512 -8.06 25.52 -11.39
CA VAL A 512 -7.30 26.60 -10.73
C VAL A 512 -6.76 26.17 -9.37
N ASN A 513 -7.59 25.55 -8.53
CA ASN A 513 -7.28 25.34 -7.12
C ASN A 513 -6.68 23.93 -6.82
N LEU A 514 -6.94 22.94 -7.67
CA LEU A 514 -6.52 21.54 -7.49
C LEU A 514 -5.91 20.94 -8.79
N PRO A 515 -4.96 21.64 -9.46
CA PRO A 515 -4.45 21.22 -10.77
C PRO A 515 -3.83 19.82 -10.77
N GLY A 516 -3.20 19.41 -9.68
CA GLY A 516 -2.60 18.08 -9.54
C GLY A 516 -3.64 16.94 -9.54
N LEU A 517 -4.84 17.17 -9.00
CA LEU A 517 -5.93 16.20 -9.04
C LEU A 517 -6.52 16.10 -10.45
N VAL A 518 -6.74 17.24 -11.10
CA VAL A 518 -7.24 17.29 -12.48
C VAL A 518 -6.32 16.55 -13.44
N GLN A 519 -5.00 16.76 -13.35
CA GLN A 519 -4.02 16.07 -14.21
C GLN A 519 -4.03 14.54 -14.00
N ARG A 520 -4.20 14.07 -12.77
CA ARG A 520 -4.31 12.63 -12.48
C ARG A 520 -5.55 12.01 -13.13
N GLU A 521 -6.69 12.67 -13.02
CA GLU A 521 -7.94 12.21 -13.62
C GLU A 521 -7.85 12.15 -15.16
N VAL A 522 -7.27 13.18 -15.80
CA VAL A 522 -7.03 13.17 -17.25
C VAL A 522 -6.15 12.00 -17.66
N ARG A 523 -5.04 11.74 -16.95
CA ARG A 523 -4.17 10.58 -17.25
C ARG A 523 -4.89 9.24 -17.10
N ARG A 524 -5.79 9.12 -16.12
CA ARG A 524 -6.58 7.88 -15.92
C ARG A 524 -7.62 7.68 -17.02
N SER A 525 -8.27 8.73 -17.47
CA SER A 525 -9.25 8.63 -18.55
C SER A 525 -8.58 8.25 -19.87
N THR A 526 -7.39 8.82 -20.18
CA THR A 526 -6.62 8.46 -21.38
C THR A 526 -6.00 7.05 -21.31
N ALA A 527 -5.70 6.52 -20.12
CA ALA A 527 -5.20 5.16 -19.96
C ALA A 527 -6.29 4.09 -20.04
N ARG A 528 -7.57 4.47 -19.96
CA ARG A 528 -8.74 3.56 -20.08
C ARG A 528 -9.38 3.56 -21.47
N ALA A 529 -9.10 4.57 -22.30
CA ALA A 529 -9.46 4.63 -23.71
C ALA A 529 -8.39 3.95 -24.57
#